data_de4f3dace98bc87454dc08f82a8c6518
#
_entry.id   de4f3dace98bc87454dc08f82a8c6518
#
_cell.length_a   1.000
_cell.length_b   1.000
_cell.length_c   1.000
_cell.angle_alpha   90.00
_cell.angle_beta   90.00
_cell.angle_gamma   90.00
#
_symmetry.space_group_name_H-M   'P 1'
#
loop_
_entity.id
_entity.type
_entity.pdbx_description
1 polymer ?
#
loop_
_entity_poly.entity_id
_entity_poly.type
_entity_poly.pdbx_seq_one_letter_code
_entity_poly.pdbx_strand_id
1 'polypeptide(L)'
;KWQNNKQLTQEELLIQVAEGKIPYTIANSIDVAAAQQIRPNLAIAFDLTDEMTVHWYLSNKSYNELQAGLLDFMNNAIETGLIDRIEEKYFRHIIAFDYVDTQAYLEAVEKILPQYQPLFEKYKGNLDWRLLAAVAYQESHWDPYATSPTGVRGMMMLTKDTAVRMNINNRTDAEQSIKAGSEYLHWLLDQMPDSIPEEDRIWYSLAAYNMGLGHILDARRLTKKLGGNPDNWLDVKNNLLLLSEKRHYSNLKYGYARGYEAYQYVENIRRYMNSIVNYHRVQENQSTATE
;
A
#
# COMPACT_ATOMS: atom_id res chain seq x y z
N LYS A 1 -8.68 -17.94 -33.31
CA LYS A 1 -10.02 -17.43 -33.69
C LYS A 1 -10.59 -16.67 -32.49
N TRP A 2 -10.78 -15.37 -32.60
CA TRP A 2 -11.31 -14.54 -31.51
C TRP A 2 -12.83 -14.70 -31.40
N GLN A 3 -13.35 -14.74 -30.19
CA GLN A 3 -14.77 -14.64 -29.90
C GLN A 3 -15.01 -13.36 -29.13
N ASN A 4 -15.94 -12.53 -29.59
CA ASN A 4 -16.36 -11.35 -28.86
C ASN A 4 -17.44 -11.73 -27.85
N ASN A 5 -17.12 -11.63 -26.55
CA ASN A 5 -18.09 -11.86 -25.50
C ASN A 5 -18.69 -10.52 -25.07
N LYS A 6 -20.00 -10.33 -25.30
CA LYS A 6 -20.73 -9.11 -24.94
C LYS A 6 -21.39 -9.18 -23.56
N GLN A 7 -21.30 -10.32 -22.88
CA GLN A 7 -22.00 -10.57 -21.62
C GLN A 7 -21.07 -10.49 -20.40
N LEU A 8 -19.77 -10.71 -20.61
CA LEU A 8 -18.78 -10.73 -19.53
C LEU A 8 -17.95 -9.46 -19.54
N THR A 9 -17.63 -8.98 -18.34
CA THR A 9 -16.66 -7.90 -18.12
C THR A 9 -15.22 -8.37 -18.33
N GLN A 10 -14.26 -7.45 -18.41
CA GLN A 10 -12.83 -7.79 -18.48
C GLN A 10 -12.40 -8.58 -17.23
N GLU A 11 -12.86 -8.18 -16.03
CA GLU A 11 -12.56 -8.88 -14.79
C GLU A 11 -13.05 -10.34 -14.82
N GLU A 12 -14.27 -10.58 -15.25
CA GLU A 12 -14.84 -11.94 -15.38
C GLU A 12 -14.08 -12.80 -16.39
N LEU A 13 -13.60 -12.21 -17.49
CA LEU A 13 -12.77 -12.92 -18.47
C LEU A 13 -11.40 -13.26 -17.89
N LEU A 14 -10.77 -12.37 -17.13
CA LEU A 14 -9.51 -12.64 -16.42
C LEU A 14 -9.67 -13.75 -15.37
N ILE A 15 -10.80 -13.78 -14.66
CA ILE A 15 -11.15 -14.88 -13.75
C ILE A 15 -11.21 -16.20 -14.50
N GLN A 16 -11.88 -16.25 -15.67
CA GLN A 16 -11.98 -17.50 -16.45
C GLN A 16 -10.63 -17.98 -16.98
N VAL A 17 -9.71 -17.06 -17.32
CA VAL A 17 -8.32 -17.43 -17.67
C VAL A 17 -7.60 -18.03 -16.46
N ALA A 18 -7.69 -17.39 -15.30
CA ALA A 18 -7.05 -17.86 -14.07
C ALA A 18 -7.55 -19.25 -13.63
N GLU A 19 -8.83 -19.52 -13.86
CA GLU A 19 -9.48 -20.82 -13.58
C GLU A 19 -9.26 -21.87 -14.69
N GLY A 20 -8.57 -21.52 -15.78
CA GLY A 20 -8.33 -22.42 -16.92
C GLY A 20 -9.56 -22.71 -17.77
N LYS A 21 -10.66 -21.98 -17.61
CA LYS A 21 -11.89 -22.15 -18.40
C LYS A 21 -11.74 -21.65 -19.83
N ILE A 22 -10.93 -20.60 -20.02
CA ILE A 22 -10.50 -20.10 -21.32
C ILE A 22 -8.97 -19.95 -21.35
N PRO A 23 -8.30 -20.15 -22.48
CA PRO A 23 -6.84 -20.17 -22.54
C PRO A 23 -6.20 -18.76 -22.47
N TYR A 24 -6.90 -17.72 -22.92
CA TYR A 24 -6.40 -16.34 -22.94
C TYR A 24 -7.53 -15.33 -23.15
N THR A 25 -7.28 -14.08 -22.77
CA THR A 25 -8.14 -12.93 -23.05
C THR A 25 -7.31 -11.69 -23.37
N ILE A 26 -7.97 -10.60 -23.76
CA ILE A 26 -7.38 -9.27 -23.90
C ILE A 26 -7.94 -8.41 -22.77
N ALA A 27 -7.06 -7.71 -22.06
CA ALA A 27 -7.43 -6.79 -21.01
C ALA A 27 -6.45 -5.61 -20.98
N ASN A 28 -6.81 -4.51 -20.31
CA ASN A 28 -5.87 -3.42 -20.07
C ASN A 28 -4.89 -3.81 -18.95
N SER A 29 -3.70 -3.18 -18.95
CA SER A 29 -2.62 -3.51 -18.03
C SER A 29 -2.98 -3.29 -16.56
N ILE A 30 -3.83 -2.31 -16.26
CA ILE A 30 -4.26 -1.99 -14.89
C ILE A 30 -5.18 -3.10 -14.37
N ASP A 31 -6.15 -3.56 -15.16
CA ASP A 31 -7.04 -4.66 -14.77
C ASP A 31 -6.29 -5.96 -14.59
N VAL A 32 -5.29 -6.24 -15.44
CA VAL A 32 -4.41 -7.41 -15.29
C VAL A 32 -3.62 -7.32 -13.99
N ALA A 33 -2.98 -6.18 -13.72
CA ALA A 33 -2.19 -5.96 -12.50
C ALA A 33 -3.06 -6.10 -11.23
N ALA A 34 -4.28 -5.56 -11.25
CA ALA A 34 -5.23 -5.70 -10.15
C ALA A 34 -5.67 -7.16 -9.95
N ALA A 35 -5.92 -7.89 -11.05
CA ALA A 35 -6.29 -9.30 -11.00
C ALA A 35 -5.13 -10.19 -10.50
N GLN A 36 -3.88 -9.88 -10.86
CA GLN A 36 -2.70 -10.61 -10.40
C GLN A 36 -2.50 -10.54 -8.89
N GLN A 37 -2.99 -9.50 -8.20
CA GLN A 37 -2.91 -9.40 -6.75
C GLN A 37 -3.70 -10.49 -6.00
N ILE A 38 -4.68 -11.10 -6.65
CA ILE A 38 -5.52 -12.17 -6.07
C ILE A 38 -5.49 -13.47 -6.91
N ARG A 39 -4.93 -13.40 -8.11
CA ARG A 39 -4.77 -14.54 -9.04
C ARG A 39 -3.37 -14.51 -9.65
N PRO A 40 -2.35 -14.87 -8.86
CA PRO A 40 -0.94 -14.75 -9.27
C PRO A 40 -0.59 -15.65 -10.48
N ASN A 41 -1.42 -16.64 -10.81
CA ASN A 41 -1.24 -17.51 -11.97
C ASN A 41 -1.58 -16.86 -13.32
N LEU A 42 -2.09 -15.63 -13.34
CA LEU A 42 -2.25 -14.84 -14.56
C LEU A 42 -0.89 -14.38 -15.08
N ALA A 43 -0.59 -14.68 -16.35
CA ALA A 43 0.64 -14.24 -17.00
C ALA A 43 0.32 -13.35 -18.21
N ILE A 44 1.14 -12.30 -18.41
CA ILE A 44 1.08 -11.46 -19.60
C ILE A 44 1.91 -12.17 -20.69
N ALA A 45 1.25 -12.51 -21.81
CA ALA A 45 1.94 -13.14 -22.93
C ALA A 45 2.72 -12.11 -23.77
N PHE A 46 2.09 -10.99 -24.09
CA PHE A 46 2.69 -9.85 -24.81
C PHE A 46 1.74 -8.65 -24.80
N ASP A 47 2.28 -7.47 -25.02
CA ASP A 47 1.53 -6.23 -25.18
C ASP A 47 1.06 -6.07 -26.64
N LEU A 48 -0.23 -5.74 -26.82
CA LEU A 48 -0.82 -5.54 -28.15
C LEU A 48 -0.61 -4.15 -28.71
N THR A 49 -0.49 -3.17 -27.82
CA THR A 49 -0.33 -1.75 -28.13
C THR A 49 0.66 -1.11 -27.19
N ASP A 50 1.27 -0.02 -27.61
CA ASP A 50 1.96 0.91 -26.73
C ASP A 50 0.93 1.60 -25.78
N GLU A 51 1.42 2.51 -24.94
CA GLU A 51 0.58 3.29 -24.03
C GLU A 51 -0.58 3.96 -24.75
N MET A 52 -1.80 3.77 -24.22
CA MET A 52 -3.00 4.34 -24.79
C MET A 52 -3.31 5.69 -24.15
N THR A 53 -3.54 6.70 -24.98
CA THR A 53 -3.93 8.04 -24.52
C THR A 53 -5.38 8.04 -24.02
N VAL A 54 -5.61 8.58 -22.84
CA VAL A 54 -6.94 8.83 -22.29
C VAL A 54 -7.46 10.16 -22.80
N HIS A 55 -8.69 10.19 -23.33
CA HIS A 55 -9.31 11.37 -23.88
C HIS A 55 -10.61 11.71 -23.14
N TRP A 56 -10.85 12.99 -22.93
CA TRP A 56 -12.14 13.49 -22.47
C TRP A 56 -12.98 13.93 -23.68
N TYR A 57 -14.22 13.45 -23.72
CA TYR A 57 -15.16 13.78 -24.80
C TYR A 57 -16.18 14.78 -24.31
N LEU A 58 -16.34 15.89 -25.04
CA LEU A 58 -17.28 16.96 -24.74
C LEU A 58 -18.37 17.00 -25.80
N SER A 59 -19.60 17.40 -25.39
CA SER A 59 -20.68 17.65 -26.34
C SER A 59 -20.44 18.94 -27.12
N ASN A 60 -20.72 18.93 -28.42
CA ASN A 60 -20.59 20.09 -29.31
C ASN A 60 -21.33 21.36 -28.86
N LYS A 61 -22.29 21.25 -27.95
CA LYS A 61 -23.12 22.38 -27.49
C LYS A 61 -22.53 23.15 -26.30
N SER A 62 -21.44 22.63 -25.67
CA SER A 62 -20.87 23.23 -24.47
C SER A 62 -19.44 23.77 -24.68
N TYR A 63 -19.11 24.20 -25.86
CA TYR A 63 -17.78 24.14 -26.40
C TYR A 63 -16.71 25.06 -25.79
N ASN A 64 -16.97 26.31 -25.48
CA ASN A 64 -15.86 27.25 -25.25
C ASN A 64 -15.49 27.42 -23.79
N GLU A 65 -16.45 27.62 -22.89
CA GLU A 65 -16.13 27.87 -21.48
C GLU A 65 -15.74 26.59 -20.71
N LEU A 66 -16.45 25.47 -20.95
CA LEU A 66 -16.17 24.21 -20.31
C LEU A 66 -14.83 23.64 -20.78
N GLN A 67 -14.53 23.74 -22.09
CA GLN A 67 -13.24 23.27 -22.62
C GLN A 67 -12.07 24.07 -22.05
N ALA A 68 -12.18 25.40 -21.98
CA ALA A 68 -11.16 26.25 -21.37
C ALA A 68 -10.96 25.90 -19.89
N GLY A 69 -12.06 25.77 -19.12
CA GLY A 69 -11.98 25.39 -17.72
C GLY A 69 -11.34 24.00 -17.48
N LEU A 70 -11.62 23.03 -18.36
CA LEU A 70 -11.00 21.71 -18.28
C LEU A 70 -9.50 21.74 -18.63
N LEU A 71 -9.09 22.53 -19.61
CA LEU A 71 -7.68 22.72 -19.95
C LEU A 71 -6.93 23.41 -18.80
N ASP A 72 -7.50 24.48 -18.23
CA ASP A 72 -6.92 25.16 -17.07
C ASP A 72 -6.82 24.22 -15.86
N PHE A 73 -7.86 23.40 -15.61
CA PHE A 73 -7.83 22.39 -14.56
C PHE A 73 -6.70 21.37 -14.80
N MET A 74 -6.58 20.82 -16.01
CA MET A 74 -5.55 19.82 -16.31
C MET A 74 -4.14 20.41 -16.22
N ASN A 75 -3.92 21.61 -16.74
CA ASN A 75 -2.64 22.28 -16.62
C ASN A 75 -2.27 22.50 -15.15
N ASN A 76 -3.20 23.02 -14.36
CA ASN A 76 -2.99 23.20 -12.92
C ASN A 76 -2.76 21.87 -12.19
N ALA A 77 -3.50 20.80 -12.56
CA ALA A 77 -3.34 19.48 -11.97
C ALA A 77 -1.95 18.87 -12.27
N ILE A 78 -1.43 19.10 -13.47
CA ILE A 78 -0.07 18.68 -13.86
C ILE A 78 0.98 19.52 -13.10
N GLU A 79 0.88 20.86 -13.17
CA GLU A 79 1.83 21.79 -12.53
C GLU A 79 1.91 21.61 -11.01
N THR A 80 0.79 21.35 -10.36
CA THR A 80 0.72 21.09 -8.91
C THR A 80 1.07 19.66 -8.52
N GLY A 81 1.34 18.76 -9.49
CA GLY A 81 1.58 17.34 -9.25
C GLY A 81 0.36 16.58 -8.72
N LEU A 82 -0.86 17.06 -8.97
CA LEU A 82 -2.09 16.38 -8.54
C LEU A 82 -2.25 15.04 -9.24
N ILE A 83 -1.92 14.97 -10.55
CA ILE A 83 -1.99 13.72 -11.32
C ILE A 83 -1.05 12.68 -10.72
N ASP A 84 0.23 13.05 -10.50
CA ASP A 84 1.23 12.15 -9.89
C ASP A 84 0.79 11.63 -8.52
N ARG A 85 0.14 12.48 -7.70
CA ARG A 85 -0.40 12.06 -6.39
C ARG A 85 -1.55 11.07 -6.52
N ILE A 86 -2.45 11.26 -7.51
CA ILE A 86 -3.56 10.34 -7.76
C ILE A 86 -3.02 9.01 -8.27
N GLU A 87 -2.08 9.02 -9.21
CA GLU A 87 -1.42 7.80 -9.69
C GLU A 87 -0.70 7.05 -8.56
N GLU A 88 0.06 7.77 -7.74
CA GLU A 88 0.71 7.21 -6.56
C GLU A 88 -0.29 6.56 -5.61
N LYS A 89 -1.39 7.27 -5.30
CA LYS A 89 -2.40 6.82 -4.34
C LYS A 89 -3.12 5.55 -4.80
N TYR A 90 -3.46 5.45 -6.08
CA TYR A 90 -4.38 4.42 -6.56
C TYR A 90 -3.73 3.34 -7.43
N PHE A 91 -2.60 3.60 -8.09
CA PHE A 91 -2.10 2.70 -9.13
C PHE A 91 -0.68 2.18 -8.91
N ARG A 92 0.28 2.98 -8.43
CA ARG A 92 1.70 2.57 -8.40
C ARG A 92 1.97 1.32 -7.58
N HIS A 93 1.31 1.15 -6.45
CA HIS A 93 1.46 -0.04 -5.61
C HIS A 93 0.81 -1.30 -6.23
N ILE A 94 -0.10 -1.15 -7.20
CA ILE A 94 -0.73 -2.26 -7.91
C ILE A 94 0.20 -2.84 -8.98
N ILE A 95 1.00 -2.00 -9.63
CA ILE A 95 1.85 -2.38 -10.77
C ILE A 95 3.07 -3.22 -10.33
N ALA A 96 3.55 -3.07 -9.10
CA ALA A 96 4.69 -3.83 -8.58
C ALA A 96 4.25 -5.24 -8.15
N PHE A 97 4.17 -6.18 -9.09
CA PHE A 97 3.75 -7.55 -8.84
C PHE A 97 4.95 -8.47 -8.62
N ASP A 98 4.91 -9.28 -7.54
CA ASP A 98 5.80 -10.41 -7.28
C ASP A 98 4.95 -11.68 -7.11
N TYR A 99 5.10 -12.62 -8.05
CA TYR A 99 4.32 -13.86 -8.08
C TYR A 99 4.51 -14.71 -6.82
N VAL A 100 5.74 -14.91 -6.39
CA VAL A 100 6.06 -15.82 -5.28
C VAL A 100 5.58 -15.25 -3.95
N ASP A 101 5.85 -13.97 -3.72
CA ASP A 101 5.40 -13.27 -2.50
C ASP A 101 3.87 -13.20 -2.43
N THR A 102 3.22 -12.89 -3.54
CA THR A 102 1.74 -12.81 -3.61
C THR A 102 1.08 -14.16 -3.36
N GLN A 103 1.59 -15.25 -3.93
CA GLN A 103 1.04 -16.58 -3.70
C GLN A 103 1.18 -17.01 -2.23
N ALA A 104 2.36 -16.87 -1.65
CA ALA A 104 2.61 -17.18 -0.24
C ALA A 104 1.70 -16.35 0.69
N TYR A 105 1.52 -15.08 0.35
CA TYR A 105 0.65 -14.19 1.10
C TYR A 105 -0.82 -14.63 1.05
N LEU A 106 -1.37 -14.92 -0.14
CA LEU A 106 -2.75 -15.38 -0.30
C LEU A 106 -3.02 -16.71 0.41
N GLU A 107 -2.05 -17.63 0.37
CA GLU A 107 -2.15 -18.86 1.17
C GLU A 107 -2.19 -18.57 2.68
N ALA A 108 -1.43 -17.60 3.15
CA ALA A 108 -1.46 -17.17 4.55
C ALA A 108 -2.77 -16.45 4.90
N VAL A 109 -3.33 -15.64 3.99
CA VAL A 109 -4.66 -15.01 4.14
C VAL A 109 -5.75 -16.08 4.32
N GLU A 110 -5.69 -17.16 3.56
CA GLU A 110 -6.67 -18.24 3.65
C GLU A 110 -6.50 -19.09 4.92
N LYS A 111 -5.25 -19.44 5.27
CA LYS A 111 -4.96 -20.48 6.28
C LYS A 111 -4.64 -19.91 7.66
N ILE A 112 -4.04 -18.73 7.75
CA ILE A 112 -3.49 -18.17 9.01
C ILE A 112 -4.30 -16.97 9.49
N LEU A 113 -4.65 -16.02 8.60
CA LEU A 113 -5.33 -14.79 8.96
C LEU A 113 -6.64 -15.02 9.75
N PRO A 114 -7.50 -16.02 9.44
CA PRO A 114 -8.76 -16.22 10.18
C PRO A 114 -8.57 -16.43 11.69
N GLN A 115 -7.45 -16.98 12.11
CA GLN A 115 -7.12 -17.17 13.53
C GLN A 115 -6.91 -15.83 14.26
N TYR A 116 -6.36 -14.82 13.57
CA TYR A 116 -5.96 -13.54 14.17
C TYR A 116 -6.90 -12.38 13.80
N GLN A 117 -7.75 -12.53 12.78
CA GLN A 117 -8.66 -11.50 12.33
C GLN A 117 -9.50 -10.88 13.48
N PRO A 118 -10.10 -11.68 14.41
CA PRO A 118 -10.85 -11.10 15.52
C PRO A 118 -10.01 -10.18 16.43
N LEU A 119 -8.71 -10.43 16.56
CA LEU A 119 -7.80 -9.57 17.31
C LEU A 119 -7.49 -8.28 16.56
N PHE A 120 -7.27 -8.35 15.25
CA PHE A 120 -7.09 -7.15 14.42
C PHE A 120 -8.34 -6.27 14.44
N GLU A 121 -9.53 -6.85 14.32
CA GLU A 121 -10.80 -6.13 14.42
C GLU A 121 -11.01 -5.49 15.79
N LYS A 122 -10.66 -6.20 16.86
CA LYS A 122 -10.76 -5.73 18.25
C LYS A 122 -9.87 -4.51 18.52
N TYR A 123 -8.64 -4.53 18.02
CA TYR A 123 -7.62 -3.55 18.37
C TYR A 123 -7.33 -2.51 17.28
N LYS A 124 -8.09 -2.49 16.17
CA LYS A 124 -7.87 -1.56 15.05
C LYS A 124 -8.04 -0.07 15.41
N GLY A 125 -8.81 0.26 16.45
CA GLY A 125 -9.17 1.65 16.74
C GLY A 125 -9.99 2.26 15.59
N ASN A 126 -9.54 3.41 15.10
CA ASN A 126 -10.12 4.09 13.93
C ASN A 126 -9.50 3.67 12.58
N LEU A 127 -8.53 2.75 12.59
CA LEU A 127 -7.91 2.20 11.38
C LEU A 127 -8.76 1.08 10.78
N ASP A 128 -8.50 0.79 9.51
CA ASP A 128 -8.98 -0.44 8.89
C ASP A 128 -8.22 -1.64 9.48
N TRP A 129 -8.92 -2.67 9.96
CA TRP A 129 -8.29 -3.86 10.54
C TRP A 129 -7.36 -4.57 9.54
N ARG A 130 -7.68 -4.47 8.22
CA ARG A 130 -6.87 -5.06 7.14
C ARG A 130 -5.51 -4.38 7.00
N LEU A 131 -5.44 -3.08 7.28
CA LEU A 131 -4.17 -2.37 7.36
C LEU A 131 -3.32 -2.91 8.52
N LEU A 132 -3.92 -3.07 9.70
CA LEU A 132 -3.21 -3.61 10.86
C LEU A 132 -2.73 -5.06 10.61
N ALA A 133 -3.54 -5.88 9.94
CA ALA A 133 -3.16 -7.22 9.52
C ALA A 133 -2.01 -7.20 8.50
N ALA A 134 -2.03 -6.28 7.53
CA ALA A 134 -0.96 -6.11 6.56
C ALA A 134 0.36 -5.68 7.21
N VAL A 135 0.31 -4.80 8.21
CA VAL A 135 1.48 -4.43 9.03
C VAL A 135 2.04 -5.66 9.74
N ALA A 136 1.21 -6.43 10.41
CA ALA A 136 1.63 -7.64 11.12
C ALA A 136 2.25 -8.69 10.18
N TYR A 137 1.71 -8.82 8.96
CA TYR A 137 2.31 -9.71 7.96
C TYR A 137 3.68 -9.22 7.50
N GLN A 138 3.82 -7.93 7.21
CA GLN A 138 5.10 -7.32 6.85
C GLN A 138 6.15 -7.48 7.95
N GLU A 139 5.75 -7.47 9.22
CA GLU A 139 6.64 -7.61 10.37
C GLU A 139 7.10 -9.06 10.59
N SER A 140 6.19 -10.03 10.53
CA SER A 140 6.45 -11.40 10.99
C SER A 140 5.81 -12.52 10.18
N HIS A 141 5.11 -12.21 9.08
CA HIS A 141 4.23 -13.16 8.37
C HIS A 141 3.19 -13.81 9.31
N TRP A 142 2.70 -13.02 10.28
CA TRP A 142 1.79 -13.44 11.37
C TRP A 142 2.37 -14.52 12.30
N ASP A 143 3.69 -14.61 12.45
CA ASP A 143 4.32 -15.48 13.43
C ASP A 143 4.43 -14.76 14.79
N PRO A 144 3.71 -15.20 15.85
CA PRO A 144 3.78 -14.57 17.16
C PRO A 144 5.14 -14.79 17.86
N TYR A 145 5.95 -15.77 17.41
CA TYR A 145 7.24 -16.09 17.98
C TYR A 145 8.43 -15.50 17.22
N ALA A 146 8.17 -14.74 16.16
CA ALA A 146 9.22 -14.12 15.37
C ALA A 146 10.20 -13.34 16.25
N THR A 147 11.48 -13.45 15.92
CA THR A 147 12.57 -12.78 16.64
C THR A 147 13.66 -12.36 15.66
N SER A 148 14.03 -11.06 15.68
CA SER A 148 15.14 -10.56 14.87
C SER A 148 16.48 -10.67 15.60
N PRO A 149 17.61 -10.59 14.86
CA PRO A 149 18.94 -10.51 15.46
C PRO A 149 19.13 -9.31 16.41
N THR A 150 18.36 -8.24 16.21
CA THR A 150 18.40 -7.02 17.04
C THR A 150 17.51 -7.11 18.28
N GLY A 151 16.79 -8.24 18.47
CA GLY A 151 15.98 -8.51 19.65
C GLY A 151 14.58 -7.91 19.65
N VAL A 152 14.05 -7.45 18.49
CA VAL A 152 12.63 -7.19 18.31
C VAL A 152 11.87 -8.52 18.22
N ARG A 153 10.65 -8.59 18.72
CA ARG A 153 9.91 -9.86 18.88
C ARG A 153 8.41 -9.72 18.68
N GLY A 154 7.83 -10.87 18.34
CA GLY A 154 6.39 -11.09 18.29
C GLY A 154 5.77 -10.68 16.97
N MET A 155 4.46 -10.85 16.86
CA MET A 155 3.69 -10.64 15.64
C MET A 155 3.87 -9.24 15.02
N MET A 156 4.04 -8.21 15.87
CA MET A 156 4.22 -6.81 15.44
C MET A 156 5.68 -6.35 15.61
N MET A 157 6.64 -7.27 15.82
CA MET A 157 8.09 -7.03 15.91
C MET A 157 8.46 -5.84 16.81
N LEU A 158 7.95 -5.85 18.04
CA LEU A 158 8.14 -4.76 18.98
C LEU A 158 9.51 -4.77 19.66
N THR A 159 10.10 -3.59 19.82
CA THR A 159 11.26 -3.39 20.67
C THR A 159 10.88 -3.55 22.16
N LYS A 160 11.89 -3.72 23.04
CA LYS A 160 11.64 -3.70 24.50
C LYS A 160 11.06 -2.37 24.96
N ASP A 161 11.59 -1.26 24.44
CA ASP A 161 11.17 0.10 24.82
C ASP A 161 9.73 0.37 24.38
N THR A 162 9.35 -0.08 23.17
CA THR A 162 7.96 0.02 22.68
C THR A 162 7.03 -0.83 23.57
N ALA A 163 7.42 -2.05 23.93
CA ALA A 163 6.62 -2.90 24.80
C ALA A 163 6.39 -2.26 26.19
N VAL A 164 7.42 -1.68 26.77
CA VAL A 164 7.31 -0.95 28.05
C VAL A 164 6.39 0.27 27.89
N ARG A 165 6.56 1.06 26.84
CA ARG A 165 5.70 2.23 26.56
C ARG A 165 4.24 1.84 26.40
N MET A 166 3.95 0.74 25.72
CA MET A 166 2.58 0.23 25.48
C MET A 166 2.08 -0.67 26.61
N ASN A 167 2.81 -0.74 27.73
CA ASN A 167 2.44 -1.46 28.94
C ASN A 167 2.08 -2.94 28.69
N ILE A 168 2.87 -3.63 27.87
CA ILE A 168 2.78 -5.08 27.68
C ILE A 168 4.01 -5.78 28.27
N ASN A 169 3.83 -7.01 28.78
CA ASN A 169 4.85 -7.80 29.40
C ASN A 169 5.33 -9.02 28.56
N ASN A 170 4.52 -9.42 27.59
CA ASN A 170 4.85 -10.53 26.69
C ASN A 170 4.66 -10.16 25.22
N ARG A 171 5.76 -9.89 24.51
CA ARG A 171 5.76 -9.54 23.09
C ARG A 171 5.44 -10.72 22.16
N THR A 172 5.57 -11.97 22.64
CA THR A 172 5.29 -13.19 21.86
C THR A 172 3.86 -13.71 22.11
N ASP A 173 3.10 -13.06 22.96
CA ASP A 173 1.66 -13.24 23.04
C ASP A 173 1.00 -12.46 21.89
N ALA A 174 0.26 -13.16 21.05
CA ALA A 174 -0.32 -12.57 19.83
C ALA A 174 -1.25 -11.38 20.14
N GLU A 175 -2.10 -11.52 21.15
CA GLU A 175 -3.06 -10.47 21.53
C GLU A 175 -2.35 -9.23 22.07
N GLN A 176 -1.39 -9.41 22.99
CA GLN A 176 -0.60 -8.29 23.53
C GLN A 176 0.22 -7.62 22.44
N SER A 177 0.82 -8.41 21.53
CA SER A 177 1.62 -7.88 20.44
C SER A 177 0.78 -7.03 19.45
N ILE A 178 -0.37 -7.55 19.02
CA ILE A 178 -1.30 -6.83 18.13
C ILE A 178 -1.82 -5.55 18.80
N LYS A 179 -2.27 -5.64 20.06
CA LYS A 179 -2.71 -4.48 20.83
C LYS A 179 -1.63 -3.39 20.87
N ALA A 180 -0.44 -3.74 21.31
CA ALA A 180 0.65 -2.78 21.48
C ALA A 180 1.16 -2.22 20.14
N GLY A 181 1.20 -3.03 19.07
CA GLY A 181 1.55 -2.56 17.73
C GLY A 181 0.54 -1.57 17.19
N SER A 182 -0.76 -1.82 17.41
CA SER A 182 -1.83 -0.88 17.05
C SER A 182 -1.73 0.42 17.84
N GLU A 183 -1.60 0.35 19.17
CA GLU A 183 -1.45 1.53 20.02
C GLU A 183 -0.20 2.36 19.65
N TYR A 184 0.90 1.70 19.29
CA TYR A 184 2.10 2.37 18.83
C TYR A 184 1.91 3.05 17.48
N LEU A 185 1.19 2.42 16.55
CA LEU A 185 0.87 3.05 15.26
C LEU A 185 -0.06 4.26 15.44
N HIS A 186 -1.05 4.19 16.32
CA HIS A 186 -1.90 5.33 16.66
C HIS A 186 -1.08 6.47 17.30
N TRP A 187 -0.18 6.11 18.24
CA TRP A 187 0.72 7.11 18.82
C TRP A 187 1.58 7.79 17.74
N LEU A 188 2.10 7.05 16.75
CA LEU A 188 2.84 7.62 15.65
C LEU A 188 1.98 8.56 14.79
N LEU A 189 0.71 8.20 14.53
CA LEU A 189 -0.24 9.06 13.81
C LEU A 189 -0.44 10.39 14.54
N ASP A 190 -0.58 10.35 15.86
CA ASP A 190 -0.74 11.55 16.71
C ASP A 190 0.53 12.42 16.74
N GLN A 191 1.70 11.85 16.43
CA GLN A 191 2.96 12.60 16.34
C GLN A 191 3.17 13.26 14.98
N MET A 192 2.34 12.94 13.97
CA MET A 192 2.48 13.57 12.66
C MET A 192 2.01 15.02 12.69
N PRO A 193 2.78 15.95 12.08
CA PRO A 193 2.39 17.36 12.00
C PRO A 193 1.02 17.56 11.35
N ASP A 194 0.26 18.53 11.87
CA ASP A 194 -1.08 18.89 11.35
C ASP A 194 -1.06 19.42 9.91
N SER A 195 0.10 19.87 9.44
CA SER A 195 0.30 20.30 8.05
C SER A 195 0.23 19.16 7.04
N ILE A 196 0.41 17.89 7.47
CA ILE A 196 0.28 16.72 6.61
C ILE A 196 -1.22 16.43 6.42
N PRO A 197 -1.72 16.28 5.17
CA PRO A 197 -3.09 15.85 4.90
C PRO A 197 -3.44 14.56 5.64
N GLU A 198 -4.66 14.48 6.18
CA GLU A 198 -5.09 13.36 7.03
C GLU A 198 -4.90 12.00 6.32
N GLU A 199 -5.24 11.94 5.04
CA GLU A 199 -5.11 10.76 4.20
C GLU A 199 -3.66 10.30 3.98
N ASP A 200 -2.67 11.19 4.12
CA ASP A 200 -1.26 10.87 3.95
C ASP A 200 -0.57 10.50 5.27
N ARG A 201 -1.09 10.93 6.43
CA ARG A 201 -0.45 10.70 7.74
C ARG A 201 -0.12 9.24 8.00
N ILE A 202 -0.94 8.34 7.51
CA ILE A 202 -0.72 6.90 7.69
C ILE A 202 0.59 6.43 7.04
N TRP A 203 0.93 6.93 5.86
CA TRP A 203 2.15 6.52 5.15
C TRP A 203 3.40 7.00 5.88
N TYR A 204 3.39 8.22 6.41
CA TYR A 204 4.46 8.74 7.27
C TYR A 204 4.59 7.91 8.56
N SER A 205 3.47 7.51 9.15
CA SER A 205 3.46 6.73 10.39
C SER A 205 3.96 5.31 10.17
N LEU A 206 3.64 4.68 9.04
CA LEU A 206 4.20 3.39 8.66
C LEU A 206 5.72 3.46 8.43
N ALA A 207 6.20 4.48 7.73
CA ALA A 207 7.64 4.70 7.57
C ALA A 207 8.32 4.95 8.92
N ALA A 208 7.66 5.71 9.82
CA ALA A 208 8.16 5.94 11.18
C ALA A 208 8.12 4.68 12.05
N TYR A 209 7.19 3.78 11.85
CA TYR A 209 7.13 2.48 12.52
C TYR A 209 8.38 1.65 12.21
N ASN A 210 8.79 1.61 10.94
CA ASN A 210 9.95 0.86 10.47
C ASN A 210 11.29 1.52 10.88
N MET A 211 11.48 2.81 10.57
CA MET A 211 12.79 3.45 10.75
C MET A 211 12.88 4.44 11.92
N GLY A 212 11.77 4.68 12.60
CA GLY A 212 11.68 5.61 13.73
C GLY A 212 11.22 7.02 13.35
N LEU A 213 10.46 7.65 14.26
CA LEU A 213 9.89 9.00 14.11
C LEU A 213 10.94 10.06 13.74
N GLY A 214 12.11 10.00 14.38
CA GLY A 214 13.17 10.97 14.12
C GLY A 214 13.62 11.02 12.67
N HIS A 215 13.78 9.86 12.05
CA HIS A 215 14.25 9.75 10.67
C HIS A 215 13.19 10.19 9.66
N ILE A 216 11.90 9.95 9.90
CA ILE A 216 10.85 10.48 9.01
C ILE A 216 10.77 12.02 9.10
N LEU A 217 11.00 12.61 10.27
CA LEU A 217 11.10 14.05 10.41
C LEU A 217 12.35 14.62 9.70
N ASP A 218 13.45 13.87 9.67
CA ASP A 218 14.63 14.24 8.89
C ASP A 218 14.38 14.10 7.38
N ALA A 219 13.64 13.09 6.94
CA ALA A 219 13.22 12.95 5.54
C ALA A 219 12.41 14.16 5.08
N ARG A 220 11.46 14.63 5.89
CA ARG A 220 10.67 15.84 5.62
C ARG A 220 11.55 17.09 5.52
N ARG A 221 12.53 17.25 6.44
CA ARG A 221 13.49 18.37 6.39
C ARG A 221 14.34 18.34 5.13
N LEU A 222 14.82 17.15 4.75
CA LEU A 222 15.60 16.94 3.53
C LEU A 222 14.76 17.29 2.29
N THR A 223 13.53 16.80 2.21
CA THR A 223 12.60 17.10 1.11
C THR A 223 12.41 18.61 0.95
N LYS A 224 12.13 19.32 2.03
CA LYS A 224 12.02 20.78 2.01
C LYS A 224 13.30 21.47 1.54
N LYS A 225 14.47 20.99 1.99
CA LYS A 225 15.78 21.52 1.58
C LYS A 225 16.04 21.33 0.09
N LEU A 226 15.53 20.24 -0.50
CA LEU A 226 15.66 19.92 -1.92
C LEU A 226 14.59 20.58 -2.81
N GLY A 227 13.69 21.39 -2.22
CA GLY A 227 12.66 22.13 -2.96
C GLY A 227 11.33 21.40 -3.11
N GLY A 228 11.20 20.18 -2.53
CA GLY A 228 9.95 19.41 -2.51
C GLY A 228 9.02 19.83 -1.36
N ASN A 229 7.79 19.36 -1.39
CA ASN A 229 6.80 19.58 -0.35
C ASN A 229 6.95 18.54 0.78
N PRO A 230 7.36 18.94 2.02
CA PRO A 230 7.55 18.02 3.14
C PRO A 230 6.24 17.39 3.65
N ASP A 231 5.09 17.93 3.26
CA ASP A 231 3.76 17.48 3.67
C ASP A 231 3.07 16.65 2.57
N ASN A 232 3.74 16.40 1.44
CA ASN A 232 3.31 15.52 0.39
C ASN A 232 4.07 14.18 0.50
N TRP A 233 3.32 13.06 0.62
CA TRP A 233 3.94 11.74 0.78
C TRP A 233 4.84 11.37 -0.39
N LEU A 234 4.42 11.61 -1.63
CA LEU A 234 5.20 11.26 -2.82
C LEU A 234 6.58 11.95 -2.83
N ASP A 235 6.63 13.24 -2.48
CA ASP A 235 7.87 14.00 -2.42
C ASP A 235 8.81 13.45 -1.33
N VAL A 236 8.27 13.15 -0.15
CA VAL A 236 9.06 12.61 0.97
C VAL A 236 9.50 11.18 0.69
N LYS A 237 8.61 10.35 0.16
CA LYS A 237 8.88 8.96 -0.22
C LYS A 237 10.06 8.86 -1.18
N ASN A 238 10.09 9.70 -2.24
CA ASN A 238 11.17 9.73 -3.22
C ASN A 238 12.53 10.12 -2.61
N ASN A 239 12.51 10.90 -1.53
CA ASN A 239 13.72 11.34 -0.83
C ASN A 239 14.15 10.41 0.33
N LEU A 240 13.36 9.38 0.68
CA LEU A 240 13.75 8.42 1.72
C LEU A 240 15.10 7.74 1.40
N LEU A 241 15.32 7.38 0.14
CA LEU A 241 16.55 6.74 -0.33
C LEU A 241 17.81 7.55 0.01
N LEU A 242 17.69 8.87 -0.04
CA LEU A 242 18.81 9.79 0.19
C LEU A 242 19.28 9.82 1.65
N LEU A 243 18.48 9.29 2.61
CA LEU A 243 18.86 9.20 4.02
C LEU A 243 20.03 8.24 4.28
N SER A 244 20.37 7.38 3.33
CA SER A 244 21.55 6.50 3.38
C SER A 244 22.82 7.15 2.80
N GLU A 245 22.68 8.28 2.11
CA GLU A 245 23.80 8.96 1.46
C GLU A 245 24.51 9.94 2.41
N LYS A 246 25.84 9.78 2.59
CA LYS A 246 26.63 10.58 3.52
C LYS A 246 26.49 12.09 3.30
N ARG A 247 26.44 12.53 2.03
CA ARG A 247 26.27 13.97 1.67
C ARG A 247 24.97 14.57 2.22
N HIS A 248 23.94 13.75 2.50
CA HIS A 248 22.65 14.17 3.04
C HIS A 248 22.57 13.95 4.54
N TYR A 249 22.78 12.69 5.03
CA TYR A 249 22.56 12.36 6.43
C TYR A 249 23.52 13.05 7.39
N SER A 250 24.75 13.42 6.97
CA SER A 250 25.69 14.12 7.86
C SER A 250 25.20 15.48 8.33
N ASN A 251 24.21 16.07 7.67
CA ASN A 251 23.60 17.35 8.01
C ASN A 251 22.19 17.21 8.62
N LEU A 252 21.75 15.99 8.92
CA LEU A 252 20.46 15.71 9.53
C LEU A 252 20.60 15.46 11.03
N LYS A 253 19.53 15.70 11.77
CA LYS A 253 19.55 15.61 13.25
C LYS A 253 19.77 14.19 13.75
N TYR A 254 19.17 13.19 13.06
CA TYR A 254 19.20 11.80 13.47
C TYR A 254 20.21 10.94 12.65
N GLY A 255 20.81 11.56 11.62
CA GLY A 255 21.88 10.94 10.84
C GLY A 255 21.42 9.87 9.87
N TYR A 256 22.23 8.81 9.73
CA TYR A 256 22.01 7.72 8.78
C TYR A 256 20.71 6.95 9.06
N ALA A 257 19.94 6.69 8.01
CA ALA A 257 18.81 5.76 8.05
C ALA A 257 18.74 4.90 6.78
N ARG A 258 18.16 3.71 6.90
CA ARG A 258 17.91 2.79 5.80
C ARG A 258 16.61 3.16 5.08
N GLY A 259 16.58 4.32 4.45
CA GLY A 259 15.37 4.87 3.85
C GLY A 259 14.75 3.96 2.77
N TYR A 260 15.57 3.15 2.06
CA TYR A 260 15.06 2.17 1.11
C TYR A 260 14.21 1.08 1.80
N GLU A 261 14.62 0.59 2.99
CA GLU A 261 13.84 -0.39 3.73
C GLU A 261 12.47 0.18 4.14
N ALA A 262 12.44 1.43 4.62
CA ALA A 262 11.19 2.10 4.96
C ALA A 262 10.29 2.35 3.73
N TYR A 263 10.89 2.70 2.59
CA TYR A 263 10.18 2.81 1.32
C TYR A 263 9.49 1.48 0.97
N GLN A 264 10.25 0.38 0.92
CA GLN A 264 9.72 -0.95 0.59
C GLN A 264 8.68 -1.42 1.62
N TYR A 265 8.89 -1.12 2.89
CA TYR A 265 7.97 -1.44 3.97
C TYR A 265 6.58 -0.86 3.73
N VAL A 266 6.49 0.44 3.39
CA VAL A 266 5.20 1.09 3.10
C VAL A 266 4.55 0.51 1.84
N GLU A 267 5.31 0.30 0.77
CA GLU A 267 4.78 -0.25 -0.48
C GLU A 267 4.26 -1.68 -0.30
N ASN A 268 4.98 -2.51 0.46
CA ASN A 268 4.56 -3.88 0.75
C ASN A 268 3.25 -3.90 1.55
N ILE A 269 3.13 -3.07 2.60
CA ILE A 269 1.91 -2.99 3.40
C ILE A 269 0.71 -2.56 2.54
N ARG A 270 0.90 -1.58 1.65
CA ARG A 270 -0.15 -1.16 0.70
C ARG A 270 -0.61 -2.31 -0.19
N ARG A 271 0.34 -3.10 -0.73
CA ARG A 271 0.02 -4.29 -1.54
C ARG A 271 -0.73 -5.34 -0.74
N TYR A 272 -0.23 -5.71 0.45
CA TYR A 272 -0.86 -6.70 1.32
C TYR A 272 -2.27 -6.28 1.72
N MET A 273 -2.47 -5.02 2.12
CA MET A 273 -3.80 -4.50 2.44
C MET A 273 -4.76 -4.63 1.26
N ASN A 274 -4.33 -4.21 0.06
CA ASN A 274 -5.15 -4.32 -1.15
C ASN A 274 -5.50 -5.77 -1.49
N SER A 275 -4.55 -6.69 -1.34
CA SER A 275 -4.80 -8.11 -1.59
C SER A 275 -5.86 -8.67 -0.62
N ILE A 276 -5.82 -8.31 0.68
CA ILE A 276 -6.88 -8.70 1.65
C ILE A 276 -8.23 -8.10 1.24
N VAL A 277 -8.27 -6.80 0.90
CA VAL A 277 -9.51 -6.13 0.46
C VAL A 277 -10.12 -6.83 -0.74
N ASN A 278 -9.31 -7.11 -1.77
CA ASN A 278 -9.77 -7.76 -2.98
C ASN A 278 -10.17 -9.22 -2.73
N TYR A 279 -9.43 -9.95 -1.88
CA TYR A 279 -9.76 -11.33 -1.49
C TYR A 279 -11.17 -11.40 -0.86
N HIS A 280 -11.45 -10.56 0.13
CA HIS A 280 -12.76 -10.53 0.77
C HIS A 280 -13.89 -10.12 -0.18
N ARG A 281 -13.67 -9.12 -1.05
CA ARG A 281 -14.65 -8.71 -2.07
C ARG A 281 -15.03 -9.85 -3.02
N VAL A 282 -14.06 -10.67 -3.42
CA VAL A 282 -14.32 -11.84 -4.28
C VAL A 282 -15.12 -12.90 -3.54
N GLN A 283 -14.82 -13.16 -2.27
CA GLN A 283 -15.57 -14.12 -1.46
C GLN A 283 -17.04 -13.68 -1.25
N GLU A 284 -17.27 -12.40 -0.96
CA GLU A 284 -18.61 -11.82 -0.82
C GLU A 284 -19.42 -11.96 -2.11
N ASN A 285 -18.83 -11.65 -3.27
CA ASN A 285 -19.50 -11.77 -4.56
C ASN A 285 -19.84 -13.22 -4.92
N GLN A 286 -19.01 -14.18 -4.52
CA GLN A 286 -19.28 -15.62 -4.76
C GLN A 286 -20.42 -16.14 -3.87
N SER A 287 -20.52 -15.69 -2.62
CA SER A 287 -21.59 -16.07 -1.72
C SER A 287 -22.96 -15.52 -2.15
N THR A 288 -22.99 -14.28 -2.66
CA THR A 288 -24.24 -13.67 -3.18
C THR A 288 -24.70 -14.24 -4.52
N ALA A 289 -23.81 -14.85 -5.32
CA ALA A 289 -24.17 -15.49 -6.57
C ALA A 289 -24.71 -16.92 -6.41
N THR A 290 -24.59 -17.50 -5.23
CA THR A 290 -25.06 -18.86 -4.88
C THR A 290 -26.41 -18.87 -4.11
N GLU A 291 -26.93 -17.72 -3.70
CA GLU A 291 -28.27 -17.51 -3.20
C GLU A 291 -29.24 -17.09 -4.33
#